data_7a1692c553117f42ea9bed2d4dbad821
#
_entry.id   7a1692c553117f42ea9bed2d4dbad821
#
_cell.length_a   1.000
_cell.length_b   1.000
_cell.length_c   1.000
_cell.angle_alpha   90.00
_cell.angle_beta   90.00
_cell.angle_gamma   90.00
#
_symmetry.space_group_name_H-M   'P 1'
#
loop_
_entity.id
_entity.type
_entity.pdbx_description
1 polymer ?
#
loop_
_entity_poly.entity_id
_entity_poly.type
_entity_poly.pdbx_seq_one_letter_code
_entity_poly.pdbx_strand_id
1 'polypeptide(L)'
;MHEAIEPGILSRRVALTVAAAALCSPPAWAASKSEVLTVKHDMQPLQGETESLGLVVLRLLMDKTVASHGPYQFEALPPRDSITQSRSLLELRAGGLDVMASMNSLAREADGIQVRGCLRRGLNGLRLPVCLASRQAELEGIKDMAQARKLSVAQVSHWPDALVLERNAWPVQRIQRLGVFDAMLALGRFDVFLLASDEAFGIVQALPKLVVLKQWLVAYPSTYAFMVNHAKPELAERLRHGWKLTQADGSFEALHDKAVGWQVRQAHLAERRWLILNNPDQPPQALQQDAKLWHPLVRQRLIEPLLKA
;
A
#
# COMPACT_ATOMS: atom_id res chain seq x y z
N MET A 1 -43.18 -105.04 9.04
CA MET A 1 -43.60 -105.67 7.74
C MET A 1 -43.73 -104.58 6.73
N HIS A 2 -42.86 -104.62 5.79
CA HIS A 2 -42.93 -104.06 4.42
C HIS A 2 -43.21 -102.59 4.28
N GLU A 3 -42.56 -101.94 3.54
CA GLU A 3 -41.67 -101.90 2.37
C GLU A 3 -41.84 -100.52 1.80
N ALA A 4 -40.79 -99.81 1.69
CA ALA A 4 -40.09 -99.38 0.47
C ALA A 4 -40.95 -98.69 -0.59
N ILE A 5 -40.53 -97.54 -1.01
CA ILE A 5 -40.00 -97.21 -2.36
C ILE A 5 -39.99 -95.75 -2.57
N GLU A 6 -38.79 -95.23 -2.82
CA GLU A 6 -38.55 -93.99 -3.58
C GLU A 6 -38.99 -94.15 -5.07
N PRO A 7 -38.95 -93.21 -5.96
CA PRO A 7 -38.19 -91.93 -6.04
C PRO A 7 -38.93 -90.77 -6.77
N GLY A 8 -38.29 -89.61 -6.77
CA GLY A 8 -38.21 -88.94 -8.05
C GLY A 8 -38.55 -87.47 -8.20
N ILE A 9 -37.53 -86.69 -8.42
CA ILE A 9 -37.36 -85.73 -9.51
C ILE A 9 -37.85 -84.27 -9.29
N LEU A 10 -36.82 -83.39 -9.19
CA LEU A 10 -36.68 -82.04 -9.79
C LEU A 10 -37.85 -81.10 -9.75
N SER A 11 -37.65 -80.04 -8.97
CA SER A 11 -38.26 -78.79 -9.26
C SER A 11 -37.31 -77.62 -8.98
N ARG A 12 -37.13 -76.85 -10.00
CA ARG A 12 -36.24 -75.69 -10.14
C ARG A 12 -36.49 -74.70 -9.06
N ARG A 13 -35.43 -74.32 -8.31
CA ARG A 13 -35.40 -73.13 -7.48
C ARG A 13 -35.20 -71.93 -8.37
N VAL A 14 -36.23 -71.11 -8.51
CA VAL A 14 -36.11 -69.76 -9.06
C VAL A 14 -35.59 -68.87 -7.93
N ALA A 15 -34.31 -68.49 -8.04
CA ALA A 15 -33.72 -67.53 -7.17
C ALA A 15 -34.15 -66.08 -7.65
N LEU A 16 -35.01 -65.41 -6.89
CA LEU A 16 -35.28 -64.00 -7.04
C LEU A 16 -34.07 -63.24 -6.48
N THR A 17 -33.23 -62.71 -7.37
CA THR A 17 -32.21 -61.71 -7.06
C THR A 17 -32.90 -60.37 -6.92
N VAL A 18 -33.13 -59.93 -5.67
CA VAL A 18 -33.50 -58.55 -5.38
C VAL A 18 -32.21 -57.70 -5.51
N ALA A 19 -32.10 -56.99 -6.62
CA ALA A 19 -31.04 -55.99 -6.79
C ALA A 19 -31.39 -54.79 -5.90
N ALA A 20 -30.67 -54.64 -4.78
CA ALA A 20 -30.66 -53.42 -3.98
C ALA A 20 -29.89 -52.36 -4.77
N ALA A 21 -30.61 -51.48 -5.47
CA ALA A 21 -30.06 -50.24 -6.02
C ALA A 21 -29.70 -49.32 -4.84
N ALA A 22 -28.43 -49.36 -4.44
CA ALA A 22 -27.86 -48.36 -3.56
C ALA A 22 -27.90 -47.01 -4.29
N LEU A 23 -28.85 -46.14 -3.95
CA LEU A 23 -28.86 -44.73 -4.30
C LEU A 23 -27.63 -44.10 -3.63
N CYS A 24 -26.50 -44.07 -4.34
CA CYS A 24 -25.41 -43.15 -4.05
C CYS A 24 -25.93 -41.75 -4.34
N SER A 25 -26.58 -41.13 -3.36
CA SER A 25 -26.73 -39.68 -3.33
C SER A 25 -25.31 -39.11 -3.23
N PRO A 26 -24.88 -38.27 -4.18
CA PRO A 26 -23.62 -37.53 -3.99
C PRO A 26 -23.74 -36.76 -2.68
N PRO A 27 -22.66 -36.72 -1.86
CA PRO A 27 -22.68 -35.88 -0.69
C PRO A 27 -23.03 -34.47 -1.17
N ALA A 28 -24.13 -33.91 -0.68
CA ALA A 28 -24.46 -32.54 -0.85
C ALA A 28 -23.32 -31.74 -0.15
N TRP A 29 -22.27 -31.46 -0.91
CA TRP A 29 -21.35 -30.40 -0.54
C TRP A 29 -22.21 -29.15 -0.50
N ALA A 30 -22.75 -28.87 0.68
CA ALA A 30 -23.36 -27.61 0.97
C ALA A 30 -22.27 -26.56 0.62
N ALA A 31 -22.42 -25.93 -0.53
CA ALA A 31 -21.70 -24.72 -0.85
C ALA A 31 -22.13 -23.75 0.25
N SER A 32 -21.37 -23.74 1.34
CA SER A 32 -21.42 -22.67 2.32
C SER A 32 -21.33 -21.41 1.50
N LYS A 33 -22.40 -20.62 1.45
CA LYS A 33 -22.34 -19.27 0.92
C LYS A 33 -21.24 -18.61 1.73
N SER A 34 -20.03 -18.51 1.16
CA SER A 34 -18.95 -17.82 1.84
C SER A 34 -19.46 -16.42 2.10
N GLU A 35 -19.58 -16.07 3.36
CA GLU A 35 -20.02 -14.76 3.78
C GLU A 35 -19.13 -13.71 3.12
N VAL A 36 -19.73 -12.68 2.52
CA VAL A 36 -18.98 -11.62 1.84
C VAL A 36 -18.23 -10.82 2.89
N LEU A 37 -16.90 -10.86 2.86
CA LEU A 37 -16.07 -10.11 3.79
C LEU A 37 -16.19 -8.61 3.49
N THR A 38 -16.72 -7.82 4.42
CA THR A 38 -16.69 -6.36 4.33
C THR A 38 -15.36 -5.85 4.91
N VAL A 39 -14.67 -5.00 4.15
CA VAL A 39 -13.38 -4.40 4.52
C VAL A 39 -13.53 -2.88 4.58
N LYS A 40 -13.44 -2.32 5.79
CA LYS A 40 -13.56 -0.88 6.07
C LYS A 40 -12.22 -0.18 5.89
N HIS A 41 -12.21 0.90 5.08
CA HIS A 41 -11.01 1.67 4.77
C HIS A 41 -11.28 3.18 4.66
N ASP A 42 -10.21 3.98 4.76
CA ASP A 42 -10.23 5.45 4.60
C ASP A 42 -9.41 5.96 3.40
N MET A 43 -9.02 5.05 2.50
CA MET A 43 -8.13 5.37 1.37
C MET A 43 -8.88 6.20 0.31
N GLN A 44 -8.77 7.53 0.44
CA GLN A 44 -9.33 8.50 -0.50
C GLN A 44 -8.25 8.94 -1.51
N PRO A 45 -8.65 9.31 -2.75
CA PRO A 45 -7.72 9.85 -3.73
C PRO A 45 -7.17 11.21 -3.26
N LEU A 46 -5.91 11.49 -3.60
CA LEU A 46 -5.34 12.82 -3.47
C LEU A 46 -5.85 13.73 -4.59
N GLN A 47 -5.63 15.04 -4.43
CA GLN A 47 -5.97 16.01 -5.48
C GLN A 47 -5.28 15.62 -6.81
N GLY A 48 -6.07 15.50 -7.87
CA GLY A 48 -5.60 15.08 -9.20
C GLY A 48 -5.56 13.57 -9.43
N GLU A 49 -5.93 12.76 -8.44
CA GLU A 49 -6.09 11.31 -8.59
C GLU A 49 -7.56 10.94 -8.78
N THR A 50 -7.84 9.93 -9.58
CA THR A 50 -9.19 9.33 -9.70
C THR A 50 -9.44 8.31 -8.61
N GLU A 51 -8.39 7.62 -8.16
CA GLU A 51 -8.42 6.62 -7.08
C GLU A 51 -7.05 6.57 -6.40
N SER A 52 -7.04 6.37 -5.08
CA SER A 52 -5.76 6.29 -4.37
C SER A 52 -4.99 5.02 -4.72
N LEU A 53 -3.67 5.12 -4.88
CA LEU A 53 -2.80 3.97 -5.14
C LEU A 53 -2.99 2.88 -4.07
N GLY A 54 -3.18 3.25 -2.80
CA GLY A 54 -3.44 2.30 -1.72
C GLY A 54 -4.68 1.44 -1.98
N LEU A 55 -5.79 2.05 -2.40
CA LEU A 55 -7.04 1.33 -2.69
C LEU A 55 -6.92 0.44 -3.92
N VAL A 56 -6.24 0.92 -4.97
CA VAL A 56 -6.00 0.14 -6.19
C VAL A 56 -5.17 -1.11 -5.89
N VAL A 57 -4.11 -0.98 -5.09
CA VAL A 57 -3.29 -2.12 -4.66
C VAL A 57 -4.08 -3.04 -3.72
N LEU A 58 -4.83 -2.50 -2.76
CA LEU A 58 -5.67 -3.31 -1.87
C LEU A 58 -6.62 -4.19 -2.68
N ARG A 59 -7.29 -3.61 -3.68
CA ARG A 59 -8.19 -4.34 -4.58
C ARG A 59 -7.45 -5.47 -5.30
N LEU A 60 -6.29 -5.20 -5.88
CA LEU A 60 -5.48 -6.22 -6.55
C LEU A 60 -5.18 -7.42 -5.63
N LEU A 61 -4.74 -7.16 -4.37
CA LEU A 61 -4.43 -8.22 -3.42
C LEU A 61 -5.67 -9.05 -3.04
N MET A 62 -6.81 -8.37 -2.84
CA MET A 62 -8.07 -9.01 -2.50
C MET A 62 -8.61 -9.85 -3.68
N ASP A 63 -8.55 -9.34 -4.92
CA ASP A 63 -8.98 -10.05 -6.14
C ASP A 63 -8.16 -11.33 -6.35
N LYS A 64 -6.84 -11.26 -6.19
CA LYS A 64 -5.94 -12.44 -6.30
C LYS A 64 -6.26 -13.54 -5.31
N THR A 65 -6.93 -13.22 -4.22
CA THR A 65 -7.22 -14.17 -3.14
C THR A 65 -8.70 -14.59 -3.07
N VAL A 66 -9.56 -14.17 -4.00
CA VAL A 66 -10.99 -14.55 -4.00
C VAL A 66 -11.18 -16.07 -4.04
N ALA A 67 -10.42 -16.78 -4.86
CA ALA A 67 -10.53 -18.24 -4.99
C ALA A 67 -10.20 -18.98 -3.70
N SER A 68 -9.31 -18.45 -2.85
CA SER A 68 -8.84 -19.10 -1.61
C SER A 68 -9.49 -18.56 -0.34
N HIS A 69 -10.00 -17.32 -0.35
CA HIS A 69 -10.53 -16.64 0.85
C HIS A 69 -11.96 -16.15 0.68
N GLY A 70 -12.62 -16.42 -0.45
CA GLY A 70 -14.00 -16.00 -0.72
C GLY A 70 -14.16 -14.55 -1.16
N PRO A 71 -15.41 -14.17 -1.46
CA PRO A 71 -15.76 -12.84 -1.95
C PRO A 71 -15.56 -11.76 -0.88
N TYR A 72 -15.42 -10.52 -1.33
CA TYR A 72 -15.26 -9.35 -0.47
C TYR A 72 -15.98 -8.14 -1.04
N GLN A 73 -16.17 -7.13 -0.22
CA GLN A 73 -16.59 -5.79 -0.61
C GLN A 73 -15.88 -4.74 0.22
N PHE A 74 -15.72 -3.55 -0.34
CA PHE A 74 -15.16 -2.41 0.38
C PHE A 74 -16.25 -1.51 0.94
N GLU A 75 -16.01 -1.02 2.15
CA GLU A 75 -16.78 0.03 2.80
C GLU A 75 -15.83 1.20 3.09
N ALA A 76 -15.95 2.26 2.30
CA ALA A 76 -15.19 3.48 2.54
C ALA A 76 -15.78 4.24 3.74
N LEU A 77 -14.94 4.73 4.64
CA LEU A 77 -15.41 5.72 5.61
C LEU A 77 -15.91 6.98 4.88
N PRO A 78 -16.99 7.61 5.39
CA PRO A 78 -17.50 8.84 4.80
C PRO A 78 -16.39 9.87 4.65
N PRO A 79 -16.31 10.58 3.51
CA PRO A 79 -15.40 11.71 3.36
C PRO A 79 -15.68 12.71 4.48
N ARG A 80 -14.71 12.94 5.32
CA ARG A 80 -14.72 14.04 6.29
C ARG A 80 -13.65 15.02 5.84
N ASP A 81 -13.96 16.30 5.82
CA ASP A 81 -13.10 17.37 5.31
C ASP A 81 -11.67 17.42 5.88
N SER A 82 -11.33 16.53 6.80
CA SER A 82 -10.02 16.42 7.41
C SER A 82 -9.78 15.10 8.15
N ILE A 83 -9.93 13.93 7.49
CA ILE A 83 -9.37 12.73 8.13
C ILE A 83 -7.85 12.83 8.02
N THR A 84 -7.22 13.18 9.13
CA THR A 84 -5.75 13.16 9.23
C THR A 84 -5.27 11.73 9.42
N GLN A 85 -4.04 11.40 9.03
CA GLN A 85 -3.45 10.07 9.29
C GLN A 85 -3.51 9.70 10.79
N SER A 86 -3.38 10.68 11.69
CA SER A 86 -3.53 10.45 13.13
C SER A 86 -4.94 10.02 13.49
N ARG A 87 -5.96 10.57 12.84
CA ARG A 87 -7.36 10.15 13.06
C ARG A 87 -7.60 8.74 12.51
N SER A 88 -7.07 8.43 11.32
CA SER A 88 -7.16 7.08 10.76
C SER A 88 -6.53 6.03 11.67
N LEU A 89 -5.40 6.35 12.32
CA LEU A 89 -4.78 5.46 13.31
C LEU A 89 -5.68 5.22 14.53
N LEU A 90 -6.37 6.25 15.03
CA LEU A 90 -7.33 6.11 16.11
C LEU A 90 -8.53 5.24 15.73
N GLU A 91 -9.07 5.46 14.51
CA GLU A 91 -10.16 4.64 13.97
C GLU A 91 -9.72 3.18 13.75
N LEU A 92 -8.48 2.95 13.27
CA LEU A 92 -7.93 1.61 13.14
C LEU A 92 -7.85 0.90 14.50
N ARG A 93 -7.29 1.55 15.51
CA ARG A 93 -7.20 1.00 16.89
C ARG A 93 -8.58 0.72 17.51
N ALA A 94 -9.55 1.61 17.26
CA ALA A 94 -10.89 1.51 17.79
C ALA A 94 -11.80 0.51 17.05
N GLY A 95 -11.34 -0.06 15.91
CA GLY A 95 -12.16 -0.98 15.09
C GLY A 95 -13.11 -0.29 14.12
N GLY A 96 -13.03 1.04 13.97
CA GLY A 96 -13.75 1.80 12.96
C GLY A 96 -13.20 1.59 11.54
N LEU A 97 -11.90 1.23 11.44
CA LEU A 97 -11.24 0.79 10.22
C LEU A 97 -10.72 -0.64 10.36
N ASP A 98 -10.77 -1.41 9.28
CA ASP A 98 -10.12 -2.72 9.19
C ASP A 98 -8.70 -2.61 8.63
N VAL A 99 -8.48 -1.67 7.71
CA VAL A 99 -7.18 -1.47 7.05
C VAL A 99 -6.97 -0.01 6.65
N MET A 100 -5.74 0.46 6.79
CA MET A 100 -5.26 1.72 6.23
C MET A 100 -3.90 1.54 5.56
N ALA A 101 -3.53 2.49 4.69
CA ALA A 101 -2.20 2.55 4.10
C ALA A 101 -1.42 3.74 4.69
N SER A 102 -0.18 3.52 5.10
CA SER A 102 0.64 4.54 5.74
C SER A 102 2.13 4.33 5.53
N MET A 103 2.89 5.41 5.65
CA MET A 103 4.34 5.32 5.80
C MET A 103 4.68 4.58 7.10
N ASN A 104 5.56 3.59 7.01
CA ASN A 104 6.05 2.86 8.17
C ASN A 104 6.90 3.76 9.06
N SER A 105 6.75 3.62 10.37
CA SER A 105 7.63 4.21 11.37
C SER A 105 7.64 3.36 12.63
N LEU A 106 8.71 3.41 13.40
CA LEU A 106 8.80 2.69 14.68
C LEU A 106 7.62 3.01 15.61
N ALA A 107 7.20 4.28 15.65
CA ALA A 107 6.06 4.70 16.46
C ALA A 107 4.72 4.06 16.05
N ARG A 108 4.59 3.62 14.79
CA ARG A 108 3.35 3.04 14.24
C ARG A 108 3.35 1.52 14.21
N GLU A 109 4.47 0.87 14.56
CA GLU A 109 4.56 -0.60 14.54
C GLU A 109 3.55 -1.27 15.47
N ALA A 110 3.20 -0.62 16.58
CA ALA A 110 2.24 -1.14 17.54
C ALA A 110 0.77 -0.79 17.24
N ASP A 111 0.50 0.02 16.23
CA ASP A 111 -0.85 0.53 15.95
C ASP A 111 -1.77 -0.47 15.24
N GLY A 112 -1.18 -1.49 14.62
CA GLY A 112 -1.90 -2.53 13.91
C GLY A 112 -0.95 -3.61 13.38
N ILE A 113 -1.51 -4.65 12.79
CA ILE A 113 -0.75 -5.73 12.16
C ILE A 113 -0.13 -5.21 10.86
N GLN A 114 1.19 -5.15 10.81
CA GLN A 114 1.90 -4.68 9.62
C GLN A 114 1.87 -5.73 8.51
N VAL A 115 1.32 -5.36 7.35
CA VAL A 115 1.41 -6.15 6.13
C VAL A 115 2.52 -5.54 5.28
N ARG A 116 3.73 -6.04 5.50
CA ARG A 116 4.93 -5.51 4.86
C ARG A 116 4.92 -5.80 3.36
N GLY A 117 4.73 -4.76 2.59
CA GLY A 117 4.83 -4.70 1.16
C GLY A 117 5.11 -3.24 0.81
N CYS A 118 5.98 -2.97 -0.12
CA CYS A 118 6.38 -1.60 -0.45
C CYS A 118 5.43 -0.99 -1.47
N LEU A 119 4.19 -0.61 -1.04
CA LEU A 119 3.12 -0.14 -1.92
C LEU A 119 3.56 0.94 -2.92
N ARG A 120 4.45 1.83 -2.49
CA ARG A 120 4.95 2.94 -3.29
C ARG A 120 6.39 2.70 -3.79
N ARG A 121 6.89 1.48 -3.70
CA ARG A 121 8.23 1.06 -4.17
C ARG A 121 9.38 1.95 -3.66
N GLY A 122 9.19 2.58 -2.48
CA GLY A 122 10.12 3.54 -1.88
C GLY A 122 10.13 4.94 -2.50
N LEU A 123 9.30 5.19 -3.52
CA LEU A 123 9.21 6.50 -4.19
C LEU A 123 8.66 7.59 -3.27
N ASN A 124 7.90 7.22 -2.25
CA ASN A 124 7.45 8.13 -1.20
C ASN A 124 8.60 8.75 -0.38
N GLY A 125 9.76 8.11 -0.33
CA GLY A 125 10.96 8.65 0.29
C GLY A 125 11.81 9.53 -0.64
N LEU A 126 11.42 9.68 -1.92
CA LEU A 126 12.04 10.60 -2.88
C LEU A 126 11.18 11.86 -2.96
N ARG A 127 11.61 12.92 -2.30
CA ARG A 127 10.85 14.15 -2.14
C ARG A 127 11.30 15.20 -3.13
N LEU A 128 10.39 15.58 -4.03
CA LEU A 128 10.61 16.64 -5.03
C LEU A 128 10.22 17.98 -4.42
N PRO A 129 11.11 18.98 -4.47
CA PRO A 129 10.79 20.32 -4.01
C PRO A 129 9.82 21.00 -4.96
N VAL A 130 8.77 21.58 -4.39
CA VAL A 130 7.78 22.41 -5.08
C VAL A 130 7.90 23.83 -4.58
N CYS A 131 7.95 24.79 -5.48
CA CYS A 131 8.06 26.20 -5.16
C CYS A 131 7.22 27.07 -6.09
N LEU A 132 7.19 28.39 -5.83
CA LEU A 132 6.65 29.36 -6.79
C LEU A 132 7.48 29.37 -8.07
N ALA A 133 6.84 29.43 -9.24
CA ALA A 133 7.49 29.49 -10.54
C ALA A 133 8.46 30.69 -10.64
N SER A 134 8.14 31.82 -10.02
CA SER A 134 8.99 33.00 -9.96
C SER A 134 10.31 32.79 -9.23
N ARG A 135 10.43 31.78 -8.38
CA ARG A 135 11.63 31.46 -7.62
C ARG A 135 12.42 30.27 -8.16
N GLN A 136 11.94 29.66 -9.25
CA GLN A 136 12.53 28.45 -9.81
C GLN A 136 14.03 28.60 -10.08
N ALA A 137 14.44 29.65 -10.80
CA ALA A 137 15.84 29.84 -11.21
C ALA A 137 16.79 29.93 -10.00
N GLU A 138 16.39 30.62 -8.94
CA GLU A 138 17.15 30.72 -7.69
C GLU A 138 17.30 29.35 -7.01
N LEU A 139 16.18 28.62 -6.85
CA LEU A 139 16.12 27.41 -6.07
C LEU A 139 16.67 26.18 -6.81
N GLU A 140 16.75 26.20 -8.14
CA GLU A 140 17.45 25.17 -8.92
C GLU A 140 18.97 25.17 -8.66
N GLY A 141 19.54 26.28 -8.22
CA GLY A 141 20.96 26.44 -7.93
C GLY A 141 21.49 25.69 -6.71
N ILE A 142 20.64 25.06 -5.91
CA ILE A 142 21.03 24.31 -4.71
C ILE A 142 21.93 23.13 -5.07
N LYS A 143 23.16 23.11 -4.51
CA LYS A 143 24.20 22.13 -4.86
C LYS A 143 24.40 21.04 -3.81
N ASP A 144 24.07 21.32 -2.57
CA ASP A 144 24.32 20.42 -1.43
C ASP A 144 23.31 20.60 -0.30
N MET A 145 23.43 19.72 0.70
CA MET A 145 22.56 19.75 1.86
C MET A 145 22.72 21.00 2.73
N ALA A 146 23.92 21.57 2.79
CA ALA A 146 24.16 22.79 3.58
C ALA A 146 23.44 23.99 3.01
N GLN A 147 23.36 24.08 1.67
CA GLN A 147 22.56 25.09 0.99
C GLN A 147 21.07 24.83 1.13
N ALA A 148 20.62 23.57 0.94
CA ALA A 148 19.22 23.19 1.07
C ALA A 148 18.65 23.50 2.47
N ARG A 149 19.42 23.26 3.52
CA ARG A 149 19.01 23.54 4.91
C ARG A 149 18.82 25.03 5.23
N LYS A 150 19.28 25.94 4.37
CA LYS A 150 19.00 27.38 4.50
C LYS A 150 17.61 27.74 4.03
N LEU A 151 16.96 26.87 3.27
CA LEU A 151 15.59 27.05 2.83
C LEU A 151 14.62 26.70 3.96
N SER A 152 13.58 27.52 4.11
CA SER A 152 12.45 27.16 4.94
C SER A 152 11.61 26.11 4.18
N VAL A 153 11.42 24.96 4.79
CA VAL A 153 10.63 23.87 4.24
C VAL A 153 9.35 23.68 5.04
N ALA A 154 8.24 23.41 4.36
CA ALA A 154 7.02 23.03 5.05
C ALA A 154 6.66 21.57 4.82
N GLN A 155 5.99 20.99 5.83
CA GLN A 155 5.41 19.65 5.76
C GLN A 155 4.13 19.56 6.59
N VAL A 156 3.26 18.63 6.23
CA VAL A 156 2.02 18.40 6.99
C VAL A 156 2.34 17.82 8.36
N SER A 157 1.77 18.39 9.42
CA SER A 157 2.12 18.14 10.82
C SER A 157 2.07 16.66 11.24
N HIS A 158 1.09 15.92 10.71
CA HIS A 158 0.87 14.51 11.05
C HIS A 158 1.56 13.52 10.10
N TRP A 159 2.32 14.01 9.10
CA TRP A 159 3.11 13.14 8.23
C TRP A 159 4.45 12.81 8.90
N PRO A 160 4.90 11.55 8.86
CA PRO A 160 6.21 11.17 9.41
C PRO A 160 7.37 11.94 8.78
N ASP A 161 7.20 12.41 7.56
CA ASP A 161 8.18 13.18 6.80
C ASP A 161 8.66 14.44 7.54
N ALA A 162 7.76 15.12 8.25
CA ALA A 162 8.13 16.29 9.05
C ALA A 162 9.19 15.92 10.11
N LEU A 163 9.00 14.77 10.78
CA LEU A 163 9.93 14.30 11.79
C LEU A 163 11.28 13.87 11.18
N VAL A 164 11.27 13.26 9.99
CA VAL A 164 12.51 12.89 9.27
C VAL A 164 13.35 14.14 8.99
N LEU A 165 12.74 15.22 8.49
CA LEU A 165 13.44 16.48 8.21
C LEU A 165 14.00 17.09 9.49
N GLU A 166 13.20 17.20 10.54
CA GLU A 166 13.60 17.77 11.83
C GLU A 166 14.77 17.02 12.47
N ARG A 167 14.74 15.67 12.43
CA ARG A 167 15.84 14.82 12.95
C ARG A 167 17.14 14.95 12.14
N ASN A 168 17.04 15.45 10.92
CA ASN A 168 18.21 15.79 10.10
C ASN A 168 18.58 17.27 10.20
N ALA A 169 18.15 17.96 11.25
CA ALA A 169 18.43 19.37 11.51
C ALA A 169 17.97 20.32 10.38
N TRP A 170 16.85 19.99 9.75
CA TRP A 170 16.20 20.87 8.78
C TRP A 170 14.95 21.49 9.42
N PRO A 171 14.91 22.79 9.67
CA PRO A 171 13.76 23.44 10.29
C PRO A 171 12.51 23.30 9.43
N VAL A 172 11.42 22.75 10.00
CA VAL A 172 10.18 22.48 9.29
C VAL A 172 9.07 23.38 9.80
N GLN A 173 8.45 24.12 8.89
CA GLN A 173 7.17 24.75 9.18
C GLN A 173 6.06 23.71 9.04
N ARG A 174 5.45 23.35 10.16
CA ARG A 174 4.35 22.38 10.18
C ARG A 174 3.05 23.06 9.78
N ILE A 175 2.39 22.53 8.75
CA ILE A 175 1.06 22.95 8.31
C ILE A 175 0.01 21.90 8.66
N GLN A 176 -1.24 22.31 8.86
CA GLN A 176 -2.29 21.41 9.34
C GLN A 176 -2.79 20.43 8.27
N ARG A 177 -2.86 20.87 7.01
CA ARG A 177 -3.38 20.07 5.90
C ARG A 177 -2.71 20.44 4.58
N LEU A 178 -2.65 19.48 3.66
CA LEU A 178 -2.04 19.66 2.34
C LEU A 178 -2.73 20.81 1.56
N GLY A 179 -4.05 20.88 1.55
CA GLY A 179 -4.81 21.84 0.73
C GLY A 179 -4.61 23.32 1.02
N VAL A 180 -3.65 23.70 1.90
CA VAL A 180 -3.31 25.11 2.15
C VAL A 180 -1.87 25.48 1.75
N PHE A 181 -1.08 24.50 1.29
CA PHE A 181 0.35 24.72 1.07
C PHE A 181 0.63 25.70 -0.07
N ASP A 182 -0.17 25.70 -1.12
CA ASP A 182 -0.06 26.59 -2.28
C ASP A 182 -0.30 28.05 -1.91
N ALA A 183 -1.36 28.31 -1.14
CA ALA A 183 -1.65 29.65 -0.62
C ALA A 183 -0.53 30.16 0.32
N MET A 184 0.01 29.28 1.16
CA MET A 184 1.10 29.63 2.07
C MET A 184 2.41 29.89 1.32
N LEU A 185 2.73 29.11 0.27
CA LEU A 185 3.84 29.38 -0.64
C LEU A 185 3.67 30.76 -1.32
N ALA A 186 2.47 31.06 -1.82
CA ALA A 186 2.18 32.33 -2.46
C ALA A 186 2.36 33.55 -1.52
N LEU A 187 2.16 33.34 -0.22
CA LEU A 187 2.39 34.34 0.83
C LEU A 187 3.85 34.38 1.33
N GLY A 188 4.75 33.59 0.74
CA GLY A 188 6.16 33.52 1.14
C GLY A 188 6.38 33.01 2.56
N ARG A 189 5.48 32.14 3.06
CA ARG A 189 5.60 31.59 4.42
C ARG A 189 6.72 30.56 4.53
N PHE A 190 7.08 29.94 3.43
CA PHE A 190 8.22 29.02 3.29
C PHE A 190 8.70 29.00 1.83
N ASP A 191 9.89 28.48 1.59
CA ASP A 191 10.54 28.49 0.27
C ASP A 191 10.10 27.31 -0.59
N VAL A 192 9.99 26.12 0.01
CA VAL A 192 9.66 24.88 -0.68
C VAL A 192 8.72 24.00 0.15
N PHE A 193 7.90 23.24 -0.57
CA PHE A 193 7.12 22.12 -0.03
C PHE A 193 7.62 20.83 -0.68
N LEU A 194 7.80 19.75 0.09
CA LEU A 194 8.35 18.51 -0.40
C LEU A 194 7.24 17.47 -0.65
N LEU A 195 6.96 17.18 -1.93
CA LEU A 195 6.01 16.15 -2.35
C LEU A 195 6.73 14.88 -2.80
N ALA A 196 6.10 13.72 -2.63
CA ALA A 196 6.68 12.48 -3.11
C ALA A 196 6.72 12.42 -4.64
N SER A 197 7.71 11.72 -5.18
CA SER A 197 8.00 11.69 -6.62
C SER A 197 6.89 11.02 -7.45
N ASP A 198 6.08 10.20 -6.84
CA ASP A 198 4.95 9.49 -7.45
C ASP A 198 3.59 10.22 -7.27
N GLU A 199 3.60 11.46 -6.73
CA GLU A 199 2.38 12.28 -6.56
C GLU A 199 2.58 13.75 -6.93
N ALA A 200 3.81 14.24 -6.95
CA ALA A 200 4.11 15.68 -7.04
C ALA A 200 3.53 16.34 -8.30
N PHE A 201 3.66 15.70 -9.46
CA PHE A 201 3.21 16.28 -10.72
C PHE A 201 1.69 16.30 -10.84
N GLY A 202 0.99 15.27 -10.34
CA GLY A 202 -0.47 15.24 -10.29
C GLY A 202 -1.04 16.37 -9.44
N ILE A 203 -0.43 16.62 -8.27
CA ILE A 203 -0.83 17.70 -7.37
C ILE A 203 -0.55 19.08 -8.00
N VAL A 204 0.65 19.28 -8.54
CA VAL A 204 1.08 20.58 -9.07
C VAL A 204 0.38 20.94 -10.38
N GLN A 205 -0.05 19.97 -11.16
CA GLN A 205 -0.76 20.20 -12.44
C GLN A 205 -1.99 21.11 -12.28
N ALA A 206 -2.67 21.06 -11.15
CA ALA A 206 -3.82 21.91 -10.84
C ALA A 206 -3.43 23.29 -10.26
N LEU A 207 -2.13 23.57 -10.08
CA LEU A 207 -1.62 24.73 -9.36
C LEU A 207 -0.65 25.55 -10.24
N PRO A 208 -1.14 26.37 -11.19
CA PRO A 208 -0.36 26.94 -12.29
C PRO A 208 0.76 27.91 -11.84
N LYS A 209 0.71 28.39 -10.59
CA LYS A 209 1.76 29.24 -10.01
C LYS A 209 2.93 28.46 -9.43
N LEU A 210 2.79 27.12 -9.31
CA LEU A 210 3.77 26.26 -8.70
C LEU A 210 4.51 25.41 -9.74
N VAL A 211 5.75 25.09 -9.43
CA VAL A 211 6.58 24.20 -10.25
C VAL A 211 7.29 23.19 -9.38
N VAL A 212 7.54 22.02 -9.94
CA VAL A 212 8.45 21.03 -9.36
C VAL A 212 9.87 21.36 -9.81
N LEU A 213 10.79 21.62 -8.87
CA LEU A 213 12.20 21.82 -9.19
C LEU A 213 12.79 20.59 -9.84
N LYS A 214 13.75 20.74 -10.77
CA LYS A 214 14.27 19.66 -11.61
C LYS A 214 15.66 19.16 -11.20
N GLN A 215 16.51 20.02 -10.58
CA GLN A 215 17.91 19.73 -10.41
C GLN A 215 18.24 18.86 -9.18
N TRP A 216 17.40 18.86 -8.18
CA TRP A 216 17.65 18.14 -6.93
C TRP A 216 16.39 17.55 -6.32
N LEU A 217 16.58 16.60 -5.43
CA LEU A 217 15.56 16.01 -4.60
C LEU A 217 16.11 15.67 -3.21
N VAL A 218 15.24 15.52 -2.24
CA VAL A 218 15.58 14.96 -0.93
C VAL A 218 15.22 13.48 -0.91
N ALA A 219 16.12 12.63 -0.43
CA ALA A 219 15.93 11.18 -0.40
C ALA A 219 16.18 10.60 0.99
N TYR A 220 15.31 9.73 1.45
CA TYR A 220 15.48 8.93 2.66
C TYR A 220 14.76 7.58 2.53
N PRO A 221 15.27 6.53 3.22
CA PRO A 221 14.59 5.24 3.22
C PRO A 221 13.17 5.38 3.74
N SER A 222 12.20 4.93 2.98
CA SER A 222 10.81 5.00 3.38
C SER A 222 10.01 3.88 2.71
N THR A 223 9.30 3.12 3.52
CA THR A 223 8.32 2.14 3.06
C THR A 223 6.92 2.62 3.35
N TYR A 224 6.00 2.20 2.52
CA TYR A 224 4.58 2.50 2.66
C TYR A 224 3.82 1.17 2.60
N ALA A 225 3.08 0.83 3.64
CA ALA A 225 2.49 -0.50 3.80
C ALA A 225 1.05 -0.43 4.30
N PHE A 226 0.33 -1.53 4.18
CA PHE A 226 -0.95 -1.69 4.85
C PHE A 226 -0.73 -1.99 6.33
N MET A 227 -1.57 -1.39 7.12
CA MET A 227 -1.73 -1.65 8.54
C MET A 227 -3.14 -2.13 8.77
N VAL A 228 -3.30 -3.32 9.37
CA VAL A 228 -4.58 -3.99 9.60
C VAL A 228 -4.91 -3.96 11.08
N ASN A 229 -6.18 -3.75 11.43
CA ASN A 229 -6.65 -3.79 12.80
C ASN A 229 -6.25 -5.11 13.48
N HIS A 230 -5.82 -5.06 14.73
CA HIS A 230 -5.40 -6.24 15.52
C HIS A 230 -6.50 -7.30 15.65
N ALA A 231 -7.77 -6.93 15.60
CA ALA A 231 -8.90 -7.85 15.65
C ALA A 231 -9.18 -8.56 14.29
N LYS A 232 -8.38 -8.29 13.25
CA LYS A 232 -8.57 -8.84 11.89
C LYS A 232 -7.32 -9.56 11.35
N PRO A 233 -6.72 -10.50 12.11
CA PRO A 233 -5.50 -11.19 11.69
C PRO A 233 -5.68 -11.96 10.38
N GLU A 234 -6.88 -12.49 10.09
CA GLU A 234 -7.20 -13.22 8.87
C GLU A 234 -7.11 -12.29 7.62
N LEU A 235 -7.54 -11.02 7.77
CA LEU A 235 -7.37 -10.03 6.70
C LEU A 235 -5.89 -9.76 6.45
N ALA A 236 -5.08 -9.65 7.49
CA ALA A 236 -3.63 -9.47 7.34
C ALA A 236 -2.97 -10.64 6.62
N GLU A 237 -3.34 -11.89 6.94
CA GLU A 237 -2.85 -13.09 6.25
C GLU A 237 -3.31 -13.14 4.79
N ARG A 238 -4.58 -12.81 4.53
CA ARG A 238 -5.11 -12.70 3.17
C ARG A 238 -4.31 -11.70 2.33
N LEU A 239 -4.01 -10.52 2.88
CA LEU A 239 -3.21 -9.51 2.18
C LEU A 239 -1.76 -9.97 1.95
N ARG A 240 -1.13 -10.66 2.91
CA ARG A 240 0.20 -11.27 2.73
C ARG A 240 0.20 -12.32 1.62
N HIS A 241 -0.85 -13.14 1.55
CA HIS A 241 -1.02 -14.11 0.47
C HIS A 241 -1.17 -13.39 -0.88
N GLY A 242 -2.03 -12.38 -0.96
CA GLY A 242 -2.18 -11.54 -2.16
C GLY A 242 -0.85 -10.94 -2.63
N TRP A 243 -0.02 -10.44 -1.71
CA TRP A 243 1.33 -9.94 -2.02
C TRP A 243 2.21 -11.00 -2.68
N LYS A 244 2.24 -12.22 -2.13
CA LYS A 244 3.02 -13.33 -2.72
C LYS A 244 2.57 -13.65 -4.15
N LEU A 245 1.26 -13.68 -4.39
CA LEU A 245 0.70 -13.95 -5.72
C LEU A 245 1.04 -12.85 -6.72
N THR A 246 0.87 -11.59 -6.34
CA THR A 246 1.13 -10.44 -7.23
C THR A 246 2.61 -10.23 -7.55
N GLN A 247 3.50 -10.61 -6.63
CA GLN A 247 4.94 -10.60 -6.87
C GLN A 247 5.37 -11.75 -7.79
N ALA A 248 4.73 -12.91 -7.66
CA ALA A 248 5.06 -14.07 -8.47
C ALA A 248 4.68 -13.88 -9.95
N ASP A 249 3.56 -13.20 -10.23
CA ASP A 249 3.07 -13.01 -11.60
C ASP A 249 3.34 -11.61 -12.19
N GLY A 250 4.00 -10.71 -11.45
CA GLY A 250 4.35 -9.37 -11.91
C GLY A 250 3.18 -8.39 -12.00
N SER A 251 1.98 -8.77 -11.51
CA SER A 251 0.78 -7.92 -11.62
C SER A 251 0.85 -6.67 -10.76
N PHE A 252 1.60 -6.68 -9.65
CA PHE A 252 1.83 -5.50 -8.84
C PHE A 252 2.67 -4.45 -9.59
N GLU A 253 3.78 -4.84 -10.22
CA GLU A 253 4.64 -3.95 -10.99
C GLU A 253 3.88 -3.31 -12.15
N ALA A 254 3.10 -4.11 -12.89
CA ALA A 254 2.28 -3.63 -13.99
C ALA A 254 1.21 -2.62 -13.53
N LEU A 255 0.54 -2.92 -12.41
CA LEU A 255 -0.45 -2.02 -11.80
C LEU A 255 0.20 -0.70 -11.37
N HIS A 256 1.34 -0.78 -10.68
CA HIS A 256 2.05 0.39 -10.18
C HIS A 256 2.53 1.30 -11.32
N ASP A 257 3.10 0.72 -12.39
CA ASP A 257 3.51 1.50 -13.56
C ASP A 257 2.31 2.16 -14.26
N LYS A 258 1.19 1.46 -14.36
CA LYS A 258 -0.05 2.04 -14.90
C LYS A 258 -0.56 3.21 -14.03
N ALA A 259 -0.49 3.08 -12.71
CA ALA A 259 -1.05 4.08 -11.79
C ALA A 259 -0.18 5.34 -11.69
N VAL A 260 1.13 5.19 -11.52
CA VAL A 260 2.03 6.31 -11.22
C VAL A 260 3.23 6.45 -12.17
N GLY A 261 3.39 5.54 -13.14
CA GLY A 261 4.57 5.50 -14.02
C GLY A 261 4.81 6.79 -14.80
N TRP A 262 3.75 7.51 -15.22
CA TRP A 262 3.90 8.78 -15.90
C TRP A 262 4.56 9.84 -14.99
N GLN A 263 4.18 9.91 -13.70
CA GLN A 263 4.79 10.84 -12.73
C GLN A 263 6.25 10.50 -12.48
N VAL A 264 6.57 9.20 -12.34
CA VAL A 264 7.94 8.72 -12.15
C VAL A 264 8.82 9.07 -13.36
N ARG A 265 8.29 8.94 -14.56
CA ARG A 265 9.00 9.36 -15.79
C ARG A 265 9.24 10.87 -15.83
N GLN A 266 8.20 11.68 -15.49
CA GLN A 266 8.34 13.14 -15.42
C GLN A 266 9.32 13.58 -14.32
N ALA A 267 9.52 12.77 -13.30
CA ALA A 267 10.41 13.09 -12.20
C ALA A 267 11.90 13.07 -12.60
N HIS A 268 12.29 12.42 -13.70
CA HIS A 268 13.70 12.33 -14.16
C HIS A 268 14.67 12.01 -13.01
N LEU A 269 14.31 11.04 -12.16
CA LEU A 269 14.99 10.76 -10.89
C LEU A 269 16.49 10.49 -11.02
N ALA A 270 16.92 9.88 -12.13
CA ALA A 270 18.33 9.55 -12.37
C ALA A 270 19.19 10.78 -12.59
N GLU A 271 18.64 11.86 -13.15
CA GLU A 271 19.32 13.08 -13.54
C GLU A 271 19.48 14.07 -12.38
N ARG A 272 18.67 13.89 -11.31
CA ARG A 272 18.68 14.79 -10.16
C ARG A 272 19.83 14.52 -9.21
N ARG A 273 20.28 15.55 -8.53
CA ARG A 273 21.12 15.43 -7.33
C ARG A 273 20.27 14.95 -6.17
N TRP A 274 20.70 13.85 -5.54
CA TRP A 274 20.06 13.30 -4.37
C TRP A 274 20.68 13.86 -3.11
N LEU A 275 19.91 14.58 -2.31
CA LEU A 275 20.28 15.04 -0.98
C LEU A 275 19.76 14.01 0.03
N ILE A 276 20.66 13.11 0.44
CA ILE A 276 20.30 11.94 1.24
C ILE A 276 20.21 12.31 2.72
N LEU A 277 19.12 11.92 3.37
CA LEU A 277 18.86 12.04 4.79
C LEU A 277 18.76 10.67 5.45
N ASN A 278 19.07 10.60 6.75
CA ASN A 278 18.75 9.43 7.56
C ASN A 278 17.26 9.41 7.91
N ASN A 279 16.69 8.21 7.99
CA ASN A 279 15.38 8.00 8.57
C ASN A 279 15.48 7.00 9.73
N PRO A 280 15.81 7.46 10.95
CA PRO A 280 15.97 6.58 12.11
C PRO A 280 14.64 5.95 12.57
N ASP A 281 13.50 6.47 12.12
CA ASP A 281 12.19 5.91 12.42
C ASP A 281 11.75 4.81 11.44
N GLN A 282 12.52 4.57 10.39
CA GLN A 282 12.23 3.47 9.46
C GLN A 282 12.53 2.13 10.14
N PRO A 283 11.54 1.23 10.31
CA PRO A 283 11.79 -0.08 10.89
C PRO A 283 12.83 -0.86 10.06
N PRO A 284 13.89 -1.39 10.66
CA PRO A 284 14.93 -2.16 9.93
C PRO A 284 14.34 -3.34 9.14
N GLN A 285 13.34 -4.02 9.71
CA GLN A 285 12.67 -5.15 9.07
C GLN A 285 11.94 -4.75 7.77
N ALA A 286 11.49 -3.50 7.68
CA ALA A 286 10.84 -2.99 6.48
C ALA A 286 11.83 -2.70 5.34
N LEU A 287 13.12 -2.53 5.63
CA LEU A 287 14.19 -2.38 4.62
C LEU A 287 14.60 -3.72 4.01
N GLN A 288 14.42 -4.82 4.74
CA GLN A 288 14.78 -6.18 4.32
C GLN A 288 13.74 -6.85 3.42
N GLN A 289 12.93 -6.05 2.71
CA GLN A 289 11.94 -6.58 1.79
C GLN A 289 12.59 -7.11 0.51
N ASP A 290 11.85 -7.97 -0.22
CA ASP A 290 12.29 -8.46 -1.53
C ASP A 290 12.74 -7.29 -2.42
N ALA A 291 13.89 -7.47 -3.05
CA ALA A 291 14.48 -6.47 -3.94
C ALA A 291 13.53 -6.01 -5.06
N LYS A 292 12.62 -6.87 -5.51
CA LYS A 292 11.59 -6.56 -6.51
C LYS A 292 10.58 -5.51 -6.06
N LEU A 293 10.37 -5.38 -4.75
CA LEU A 293 9.42 -4.40 -4.21
C LEU A 293 9.92 -2.96 -4.28
N TRP A 294 11.22 -2.76 -4.43
CA TRP A 294 11.81 -1.44 -4.52
C TRP A 294 11.90 -0.95 -5.97
N HIS A 295 11.68 0.33 -6.19
CA HIS A 295 12.03 0.94 -7.49
C HIS A 295 13.55 0.77 -7.72
N PRO A 296 14.02 0.39 -8.93
CA PRO A 296 15.43 0.09 -9.17
C PRO A 296 16.40 1.17 -8.70
N LEU A 297 16.11 2.44 -8.97
CA LEU A 297 16.97 3.56 -8.53
C LEU A 297 16.98 3.74 -7.01
N VAL A 298 15.83 3.55 -6.34
CA VAL A 298 15.74 3.62 -4.87
C VAL A 298 16.58 2.50 -4.25
N ARG A 299 16.42 1.29 -4.76
CA ARG A 299 17.21 0.14 -4.32
C ARG A 299 18.70 0.40 -4.46
N GLN A 300 19.14 0.79 -5.66
CA GLN A 300 20.54 0.99 -5.98
C GLN A 300 21.19 2.12 -5.18
N ARG A 301 20.53 3.28 -5.11
CA ARG A 301 21.13 4.50 -4.55
C ARG A 301 20.91 4.68 -3.06
N LEU A 302 19.91 4.03 -2.48
CA LEU A 302 19.50 4.28 -1.11
C LEU A 302 19.49 3.02 -0.24
N ILE A 303 18.95 1.90 -0.72
CA ILE A 303 18.76 0.71 0.11
C ILE A 303 20.01 -0.17 0.17
N GLU A 304 20.59 -0.52 -0.98
CA GLU A 304 21.79 -1.38 -1.02
C GLU A 304 22.99 -0.81 -0.26
N PRO A 305 23.28 0.51 -0.29
CA PRO A 305 24.33 1.09 0.53
C PRO A 305 24.07 0.94 2.05
N LEU A 306 22.81 1.10 2.47
CA LEU A 306 22.43 0.97 3.88
C LEU A 306 22.49 -0.47 4.41
N LEU A 307 22.22 -1.47 3.56
CA LEU A 307 22.28 -2.88 3.94
C LEU A 307 23.73 -3.41 3.98
N LYS A 308 24.70 -2.67 3.44
CA LYS A 308 26.14 -3.01 3.43
C LYS A 308 26.92 -2.30 4.53
N ALA A 309 26.37 -1.26 5.13
CA ALA A 309 26.95 -0.48 6.22
C ALA A 309 26.65 -1.12 7.58
#